data_2858ce0c34a496d6063ad39dc52aa285
#
_entry.id   2858ce0c34a496d6063ad39dc52aa285
#
_cell.length_a   1.000
_cell.length_b   1.000
_cell.length_c   1.000
_cell.angle_alpha   90.00
_cell.angle_beta   90.00
_cell.angle_gamma   90.00
#
_symmetry.space_group_name_H-M   'P 1'
#
loop_
_entity.id
_entity.type
_entity.pdbx_description
1 polymer ?
#
loop_
_entity_poly.entity_id
_entity_poly.type
_entity_poly.pdbx_seq_one_letter_code
_entity_poly.pdbx_strand_id
1 'polypeptide(L)'
;MCCLFGLIDYNNIFTAKEKNRLIKILSTECEARGTDATGIAFNTENGLHISKRPVAAHKMCYRIPDSSKVVMGHTRMTTQGSEKFNFNNHPFPGHVDKLDFALAHNGVLHNDSELRITERLPKTNIQTDSYVAVQLIEKENTLNFDSIKKMAEKTEGSFCYTILDVKNNLFIVKGNNPMAVYKFNGFYLYASTDEILTRAIKKIGLKNYSKINISCGDILKISPNGMIEMQTFEFKDRYYGMFGSGYGYTAYDPYDYESNDIYIGEIAEYASYFGIDPEDVMMLIEYGYDELEIEEMLYDPLEMQKCISEIKLCEMMC
;
A
#
# COMPACT_ATOMS: atom_id res chain seq x y z
N MET A 1 -4.48 -2.44 8.04
CA MET A 1 -3.65 -2.05 6.85
C MET A 1 -4.55 -1.76 5.66
N CYS A 2 -4.16 -0.83 4.77
CA CYS A 2 -4.91 -0.49 3.57
C CYS A 2 -4.74 -1.53 2.44
N CYS A 3 -5.55 -1.44 1.38
CA CYS A 3 -5.36 -2.22 0.17
C CYS A 3 -5.42 -1.34 -1.08
N LEU A 4 -4.44 -1.49 -1.95
CA LEU A 4 -4.44 -0.97 -3.32
C LEU A 4 -5.01 -2.04 -4.25
N PHE A 5 -5.77 -1.62 -5.26
CA PHE A 5 -6.31 -2.53 -6.26
C PHE A 5 -6.58 -1.80 -7.57
N GLY A 6 -6.70 -2.54 -8.67
CA GLY A 6 -7.10 -1.92 -9.93
C GLY A 6 -7.09 -2.82 -11.15
N LEU A 7 -7.50 -2.20 -12.25
CA LEU A 7 -7.61 -2.78 -13.58
C LEU A 7 -6.92 -1.88 -14.60
N ILE A 8 -6.13 -2.47 -15.50
CA ILE A 8 -5.60 -1.81 -16.69
C ILE A 8 -6.11 -2.58 -17.89
N ASP A 9 -7.15 -2.09 -18.55
CA ASP A 9 -7.80 -2.68 -19.72
C ASP A 9 -7.25 -2.02 -20.99
N TYR A 10 -6.02 -2.38 -21.38
CA TYR A 10 -5.32 -1.74 -22.46
C TYR A 10 -5.88 -2.10 -23.86
N ASN A 11 -6.57 -3.22 -23.99
CA ASN A 11 -7.25 -3.62 -25.21
C ASN A 11 -8.75 -3.27 -25.22
N ASN A 12 -9.24 -2.64 -24.15
CA ASN A 12 -10.64 -2.24 -24.00
C ASN A 12 -11.62 -3.41 -24.20
N ILE A 13 -11.33 -4.54 -23.56
CA ILE A 13 -12.10 -5.78 -23.72
C ILE A 13 -13.34 -5.85 -22.84
N PHE A 14 -13.42 -5.03 -21.77
CA PHE A 14 -14.54 -5.02 -20.84
C PHE A 14 -15.50 -3.88 -21.15
N THR A 15 -16.79 -4.20 -21.15
CA THR A 15 -17.88 -3.21 -21.12
C THR A 15 -17.92 -2.51 -19.75
N ALA A 16 -18.58 -1.33 -19.67
CA ALA A 16 -18.79 -0.63 -18.41
C ALA A 16 -19.41 -1.54 -17.34
N LYS A 17 -20.38 -2.36 -17.70
CA LYS A 17 -21.03 -3.31 -16.79
C LYS A 17 -20.03 -4.34 -16.22
N GLU A 18 -19.18 -4.88 -17.07
CA GLU A 18 -18.17 -5.86 -16.67
C GLU A 18 -17.07 -5.22 -15.81
N LYS A 19 -16.56 -4.01 -16.19
CA LYS A 19 -15.61 -3.23 -15.39
C LYS A 19 -16.15 -2.95 -13.99
N ASN A 20 -17.39 -2.45 -13.90
CA ASN A 20 -18.04 -2.15 -12.62
C ASN A 20 -18.22 -3.40 -11.76
N ARG A 21 -18.60 -4.54 -12.36
CA ARG A 21 -18.70 -5.82 -11.65
C ARG A 21 -17.34 -6.32 -11.17
N LEU A 22 -16.32 -6.27 -12.04
CA LEU A 22 -14.96 -6.70 -11.74
C LEU A 22 -14.38 -5.88 -10.57
N ILE A 23 -14.45 -4.54 -10.67
CA ILE A 23 -13.98 -3.64 -9.61
C ILE A 23 -14.76 -3.86 -8.31
N LYS A 24 -16.07 -4.13 -8.38
CA LYS A 24 -16.87 -4.44 -7.19
C LYS A 24 -16.38 -5.71 -6.49
N ILE A 25 -16.12 -6.78 -7.23
CA ILE A 25 -15.60 -8.02 -6.66
C ILE A 25 -14.21 -7.79 -6.07
N LEU A 26 -13.30 -7.18 -6.84
CA LEU A 26 -11.93 -6.96 -6.43
C LEU A 26 -11.83 -6.07 -5.17
N SER A 27 -12.57 -4.95 -5.14
CA SER A 27 -12.59 -4.05 -3.99
C SER A 27 -13.21 -4.69 -2.75
N THR A 28 -14.22 -5.56 -2.91
CA THR A 28 -14.81 -6.30 -1.79
C THR A 28 -13.83 -7.30 -1.20
N GLU A 29 -12.99 -7.96 -2.00
CA GLU A 29 -11.91 -8.81 -1.47
C GLU A 29 -10.85 -8.01 -0.71
N CYS A 30 -10.63 -6.74 -1.10
CA CYS A 30 -9.71 -5.84 -0.41
C CYS A 30 -10.20 -5.39 0.98
N GLU A 31 -11.47 -5.61 1.33
CA GLU A 31 -12.00 -5.34 2.68
C GLU A 31 -11.32 -6.15 3.78
N ALA A 32 -10.68 -7.25 3.44
CA ALA A 32 -9.82 -7.99 4.37
C ALA A 32 -8.70 -7.13 4.97
N ARG A 33 -8.38 -5.96 4.34
CA ARG A 33 -7.34 -5.04 4.80
C ARG A 33 -7.84 -3.65 5.20
N GLY A 34 -9.10 -3.32 4.95
CA GLY A 34 -9.65 -2.02 5.35
C GLY A 34 -11.08 -1.81 4.87
N THR A 35 -11.91 -1.30 5.75
CA THR A 35 -13.35 -1.10 5.54
C THR A 35 -13.84 0.31 5.84
N ASP A 36 -12.96 1.21 6.29
CA ASP A 36 -13.35 2.54 6.81
C ASP A 36 -13.74 3.49 5.67
N ALA A 37 -13.01 3.42 4.56
CA ALA A 37 -13.34 4.20 3.37
C ALA A 37 -12.89 3.47 2.10
N THR A 38 -13.57 3.78 0.99
CA THR A 38 -13.23 3.24 -0.33
C THR A 38 -13.20 4.35 -1.35
N GLY A 39 -12.20 4.32 -2.24
CA GLY A 39 -12.10 5.26 -3.33
C GLY A 39 -11.50 4.64 -4.58
N ILE A 40 -11.85 5.23 -5.73
CA ILE A 40 -11.31 4.89 -7.03
C ILE A 40 -10.95 6.15 -7.82
N ALA A 41 -10.01 6.02 -8.73
CA ALA A 41 -9.72 7.00 -9.76
C ALA A 41 -9.68 6.35 -11.14
N PHE A 42 -10.15 7.04 -12.14
CA PHE A 42 -10.14 6.64 -13.55
C PHE A 42 -10.27 7.87 -14.45
N ASN A 43 -9.86 7.75 -15.70
CA ASN A 43 -10.02 8.83 -16.66
C ASN A 43 -11.31 8.70 -17.47
N THR A 44 -11.90 9.86 -17.73
CA THR A 44 -13.03 10.04 -18.64
C THR A 44 -12.62 10.98 -19.78
N GLU A 45 -13.51 11.25 -20.72
CA GLU A 45 -13.30 12.26 -21.76
C GLU A 45 -13.10 13.67 -21.19
N ASN A 46 -13.60 13.92 -19.97
CA ASN A 46 -13.48 15.20 -19.27
C ASN A 46 -12.26 15.27 -18.32
N GLY A 47 -11.36 14.28 -18.37
CA GLY A 47 -10.15 14.19 -17.54
C GLY A 47 -10.25 13.20 -16.40
N LEU A 48 -9.40 13.37 -15.40
CA LEU A 48 -9.30 12.50 -14.24
C LEU A 48 -10.52 12.63 -13.32
N HIS A 49 -11.16 11.51 -13.03
CA HIS A 49 -12.29 11.41 -12.11
C HIS A 49 -11.89 10.64 -10.86
N ILE A 50 -12.14 11.22 -9.68
CA ILE A 50 -11.91 10.57 -8.38
C ILE A 50 -13.25 10.46 -7.65
N SER A 51 -13.63 9.26 -7.27
CA SER A 51 -14.81 8.97 -6.46
C SER A 51 -14.40 8.24 -5.21
N LYS A 52 -14.66 8.84 -4.03
CA LYS A 52 -14.29 8.26 -2.74
C LYS A 52 -15.34 8.56 -1.67
N ARG A 53 -15.55 7.62 -0.76
CA ARG A 53 -16.55 7.73 0.31
C ARG A 53 -16.07 7.01 1.57
N PRO A 54 -16.49 7.48 2.77
CA PRO A 54 -16.20 6.83 4.04
C PRO A 54 -17.14 5.62 4.25
N VAL A 55 -17.02 4.63 3.38
CA VAL A 55 -17.82 3.38 3.44
C VAL A 55 -16.98 2.20 2.96
N ALA A 56 -17.32 1.02 3.45
CA ALA A 56 -16.74 -0.22 2.97
C ALA A 56 -17.03 -0.46 1.48
N ALA A 57 -16.16 -1.19 0.78
CA ALA A 57 -16.23 -1.37 -0.67
C ALA A 57 -17.52 -2.05 -1.15
N HIS A 58 -18.09 -2.98 -0.35
CA HIS A 58 -19.37 -3.60 -0.68
C HIS A 58 -20.55 -2.60 -0.68
N LYS A 59 -20.39 -1.40 -0.08
CA LYS A 59 -21.39 -0.33 -0.09
C LYS A 59 -21.15 0.70 -1.22
N MET A 60 -19.99 0.67 -1.88
CA MET A 60 -19.70 1.58 -3.00
C MET A 60 -20.53 1.23 -4.24
N CYS A 61 -21.04 2.26 -4.91
CA CYS A 61 -21.59 2.19 -6.26
C CYS A 61 -20.53 2.70 -7.25
N TYR A 62 -20.07 1.85 -8.13
CA TYR A 62 -19.12 2.21 -9.17
C TYR A 62 -19.86 2.61 -10.45
N ARG A 63 -19.36 3.67 -11.13
CA ARG A 63 -19.90 4.19 -12.40
C ARG A 63 -18.75 4.45 -13.36
N ILE A 64 -17.99 3.40 -13.64
CA ILE A 64 -16.86 3.43 -14.56
C ILE A 64 -17.38 3.30 -15.98
N PRO A 65 -17.11 4.26 -16.90
CA PRO A 65 -17.57 4.19 -18.27
C PRO A 65 -16.74 3.21 -19.11
N ASP A 66 -17.27 2.83 -20.30
CA ASP A 66 -16.58 1.96 -21.25
C ASP A 66 -15.23 2.53 -21.68
N SER A 67 -15.13 3.85 -21.83
CA SER A 67 -13.93 4.54 -22.31
C SER A 67 -12.76 4.51 -21.32
N SER A 68 -13.01 4.24 -20.03
CA SER A 68 -11.94 4.19 -19.01
C SER A 68 -11.08 2.95 -19.17
N LYS A 69 -9.80 3.15 -19.50
CA LYS A 69 -8.82 2.08 -19.66
C LYS A 69 -8.17 1.63 -18.36
N VAL A 70 -8.01 2.55 -17.43
CA VAL A 70 -7.34 2.29 -16.15
C VAL A 70 -8.26 2.69 -15.01
N VAL A 71 -8.39 1.80 -14.05
CA VAL A 71 -9.07 2.06 -12.77
C VAL A 71 -8.10 1.77 -11.66
N MET A 72 -7.83 2.76 -10.84
CA MET A 72 -7.02 2.68 -9.62
C MET A 72 -7.93 2.76 -8.41
N GLY A 73 -7.72 1.92 -7.41
CA GLY A 73 -8.57 1.87 -6.23
C GLY A 73 -7.82 1.66 -4.93
N HIS A 74 -8.51 2.00 -3.84
CA HIS A 74 -8.00 1.89 -2.48
C HIS A 74 -9.13 1.57 -1.50
N THR A 75 -8.89 0.63 -0.59
CA THR A 75 -9.69 0.46 0.64
C THR A 75 -8.84 0.84 1.84
N ARG A 76 -9.41 1.67 2.72
CA ARG A 76 -8.70 2.28 3.83
C ARG A 76 -8.96 1.57 5.14
N MET A 77 -7.91 1.34 5.90
CA MET A 77 -7.90 1.19 7.34
C MET A 77 -7.26 2.44 7.92
N THR A 78 -7.96 3.15 8.77
CA THR A 78 -7.55 4.47 9.25
C THR A 78 -6.46 4.36 10.29
N THR A 79 -5.30 4.92 9.99
CA THR A 79 -4.17 5.05 10.91
C THR A 79 -3.98 6.51 11.34
N GLN A 80 -4.12 7.46 10.40
CA GLN A 80 -3.94 8.88 10.65
C GLN A 80 -4.98 9.71 9.89
N GLY A 81 -5.57 10.71 10.54
CA GLY A 81 -6.65 11.53 9.99
C GLY A 81 -7.99 10.79 9.89
N SER A 82 -9.09 11.42 10.27
CA SER A 82 -10.42 10.79 10.29
C SER A 82 -10.92 10.47 8.87
N GLU A 83 -11.40 9.23 8.67
CA GLU A 83 -12.05 8.76 7.44
C GLU A 83 -13.35 9.50 7.14
N LYS A 84 -14.01 10.08 8.15
CA LYS A 84 -15.24 10.85 8.01
C LYS A 84 -15.06 12.08 7.12
N PHE A 85 -13.85 12.65 7.12
CA PHE A 85 -13.49 13.73 6.24
C PHE A 85 -12.96 13.16 4.92
N ASN A 86 -13.79 13.24 3.88
CA ASN A 86 -13.49 12.61 2.60
C ASN A 86 -12.20 13.11 1.93
N PHE A 87 -11.69 14.29 2.28
CA PHE A 87 -10.40 14.79 1.83
C PHE A 87 -9.22 13.97 2.40
N ASN A 88 -9.39 13.27 3.52
CA ASN A 88 -8.39 12.35 4.10
C ASN A 88 -8.37 10.96 3.43
N ASN A 89 -9.34 10.65 2.56
CA ASN A 89 -9.44 9.34 1.94
C ASN A 89 -8.73 9.31 0.58
N HIS A 90 -8.16 8.16 0.25
CA HIS A 90 -7.53 7.91 -1.03
C HIS A 90 -8.55 7.60 -2.15
N PRO A 91 -8.20 7.81 -3.41
CA PRO A 91 -6.98 8.45 -3.92
C PRO A 91 -6.96 9.95 -3.69
N PHE A 92 -5.75 10.53 -3.58
CA PHE A 92 -5.55 11.98 -3.51
C PHE A 92 -5.33 12.55 -4.90
N PRO A 93 -5.97 13.68 -5.26
CA PRO A 93 -5.61 14.42 -6.45
C PRO A 93 -4.26 15.11 -6.28
N GLY A 94 -3.50 15.20 -7.37
CA GLY A 94 -2.29 16.01 -7.50
C GLY A 94 -2.22 16.64 -8.87
N HIS A 95 -1.42 17.68 -9.01
CA HIS A 95 -1.28 18.46 -10.24
C HIS A 95 0.18 18.84 -10.50
N VAL A 96 0.67 18.62 -11.72
CA VAL A 96 2.02 19.03 -12.15
C VAL A 96 1.96 19.63 -13.56
N ASP A 97 2.48 20.86 -13.75
CA ASP A 97 2.39 21.61 -15.00
C ASP A 97 0.94 21.62 -15.54
N LYS A 98 0.63 20.83 -16.56
CA LYS A 98 -0.70 20.71 -17.19
C LYS A 98 -1.27 19.29 -17.05
N LEU A 99 -0.81 18.52 -16.09
CA LEU A 99 -1.14 17.11 -15.93
C LEU A 99 -1.70 16.84 -14.54
N ASP A 100 -2.94 16.38 -14.50
CA ASP A 100 -3.56 15.88 -13.27
C ASP A 100 -3.19 14.42 -13.04
N PHE A 101 -3.03 14.04 -11.78
CA PHE A 101 -2.81 12.66 -11.38
C PHE A 101 -3.57 12.34 -10.09
N ALA A 102 -3.74 11.05 -9.84
CA ALA A 102 -4.26 10.54 -8.56
C ALA A 102 -3.20 9.64 -7.92
N LEU A 103 -3.03 9.73 -6.60
CA LEU A 103 -2.12 8.89 -5.83
C LEU A 103 -2.87 8.16 -4.73
N ALA A 104 -2.61 6.86 -4.57
CA ALA A 104 -3.03 6.08 -3.42
C ALA A 104 -1.83 5.39 -2.77
N HIS A 105 -1.88 5.24 -1.45
CA HIS A 105 -0.82 4.71 -0.60
C HIS A 105 -1.35 3.57 0.27
N ASN A 106 -0.62 2.49 0.32
CA ASN A 106 -0.72 1.44 1.32
C ASN A 106 0.54 1.47 2.16
N GLY A 107 0.43 1.83 3.43
CA GLY A 107 1.54 1.94 4.38
C GLY A 107 1.37 3.07 5.38
N VAL A 108 2.45 3.34 6.12
CA VAL A 108 2.57 4.43 7.10
C VAL A 108 3.92 5.09 6.92
N LEU A 109 3.94 6.42 6.77
CA LEU A 109 5.16 7.21 6.72
C LEU A 109 5.48 7.78 8.10
N HIS A 110 6.74 7.71 8.49
CA HIS A 110 7.20 8.18 9.80
C HIS A 110 7.79 9.59 9.76
N ASN A 111 8.22 10.05 8.59
CA ASN A 111 8.88 11.35 8.41
C ASN A 111 8.01 12.41 7.74
N ASP A 112 6.70 12.23 7.64
CA ASP A 112 5.79 13.19 6.99
C ASP A 112 5.88 14.59 7.60
N SER A 113 5.92 14.69 8.91
CA SER A 113 6.03 15.96 9.63
C SER A 113 7.37 16.67 9.39
N GLU A 114 8.47 15.90 9.33
CA GLU A 114 9.80 16.42 8.97
C GLU A 114 9.83 16.91 7.53
N LEU A 115 9.28 16.11 6.58
CA LEU A 115 9.22 16.46 5.16
C LEU A 115 8.42 17.75 4.92
N ARG A 116 7.32 17.95 5.64
CA ARG A 116 6.53 19.20 5.54
C ARG A 116 7.39 20.44 5.84
N ILE A 117 8.31 20.34 6.79
CA ILE A 117 9.18 21.44 7.22
C ILE A 117 10.39 21.56 6.28
N THR A 118 11.16 20.48 6.10
CA THR A 118 12.43 20.48 5.37
C THR A 118 12.25 20.77 3.89
N GLU A 119 11.18 20.21 3.31
CA GLU A 119 10.83 20.42 1.90
C GLU A 119 9.99 21.69 1.68
N ARG A 120 9.59 22.39 2.76
CA ARG A 120 8.72 23.59 2.72
C ARG A 120 7.44 23.34 1.93
N LEU A 121 6.79 22.20 2.23
CA LEU A 121 5.56 21.79 1.53
C LEU A 121 4.40 22.75 1.86
N PRO A 122 3.47 23.00 0.93
CA PRO A 122 2.31 23.84 1.15
C PRO A 122 1.45 23.34 2.32
N LYS A 123 0.89 24.26 3.09
CA LYS A 123 -0.09 23.90 4.13
C LYS A 123 -1.34 23.29 3.50
N THR A 124 -1.88 22.25 4.16
CA THR A 124 -3.06 21.51 3.72
C THR A 124 -3.95 21.15 4.89
N ASN A 125 -5.26 20.97 4.63
CA ASN A 125 -6.21 20.42 5.59
C ASN A 125 -6.21 18.89 5.62
N ILE A 126 -5.49 18.25 4.70
CA ILE A 126 -5.35 16.79 4.65
C ILE A 126 -4.41 16.35 5.77
N GLN A 127 -4.93 15.47 6.63
CA GLN A 127 -4.31 15.10 7.89
C GLN A 127 -3.49 13.80 7.81
N THR A 128 -3.50 13.12 6.66
CA THR A 128 -2.78 11.86 6.49
C THR A 128 -1.30 12.10 6.18
N ASP A 129 -0.45 11.19 6.63
CA ASP A 129 0.96 11.08 6.29
C ASP A 129 1.16 10.96 4.77
N SER A 130 0.33 10.20 4.11
CA SER A 130 0.41 9.86 2.68
C SER A 130 0.41 11.06 1.74
N TYR A 131 -0.19 12.20 2.14
CA TYR A 131 -0.34 13.35 1.26
C TYR A 131 0.98 14.06 0.95
N VAL A 132 2.01 13.87 1.79
CA VAL A 132 3.34 14.42 1.49
C VAL A 132 3.93 13.84 0.20
N ALA A 133 3.58 12.60 -0.17
CA ALA A 133 4.02 12.01 -1.42
C ALA A 133 3.46 12.74 -2.65
N VAL A 134 2.20 13.19 -2.59
CA VAL A 134 1.59 14.05 -3.62
C VAL A 134 2.35 15.37 -3.72
N GLN A 135 2.52 16.05 -2.58
CA GLN A 135 3.18 17.37 -2.52
C GLN A 135 4.65 17.32 -2.97
N LEU A 136 5.36 16.23 -2.72
CA LEU A 136 6.74 16.04 -3.21
C LEU A 136 6.79 15.93 -4.74
N ILE A 137 5.82 15.23 -5.36
CA ILE A 137 5.72 15.14 -6.82
C ILE A 137 5.32 16.50 -7.40
N GLU A 138 4.36 17.20 -6.80
CA GLU A 138 3.94 18.54 -7.21
C GLU A 138 5.10 19.56 -7.15
N LYS A 139 5.97 19.45 -6.14
CA LYS A 139 7.16 20.29 -6.01
C LYS A 139 8.15 20.12 -7.15
N GLU A 140 8.30 18.90 -7.68
CA GLU A 140 9.12 18.63 -8.86
C GLU A 140 8.47 19.14 -10.17
N ASN A 141 7.19 19.50 -10.11
CA ASN A 141 6.36 20.00 -11.21
C ASN A 141 6.37 19.11 -12.46
N THR A 142 6.67 17.83 -12.31
CA THR A 142 6.64 16.81 -13.37
C THR A 142 6.22 15.47 -12.79
N LEU A 143 5.55 14.64 -13.61
CA LEU A 143 5.26 13.25 -13.25
C LEU A 143 5.98 12.33 -14.22
N ASN A 144 7.11 11.80 -13.78
CA ASN A 144 7.96 10.86 -14.51
C ASN A 144 8.73 9.97 -13.52
N PHE A 145 9.53 9.05 -14.02
CA PHE A 145 10.32 8.17 -13.16
C PHE A 145 11.24 8.93 -12.19
N ASP A 146 11.86 10.03 -12.62
CA ASP A 146 12.81 10.78 -11.79
C ASP A 146 12.11 11.49 -10.62
N SER A 147 10.95 12.12 -10.85
CA SER A 147 10.19 12.77 -9.78
C SER A 147 9.59 11.75 -8.81
N ILE A 148 9.10 10.61 -9.32
CA ILE A 148 8.59 9.51 -8.51
C ILE A 148 9.72 8.88 -7.68
N LYS A 149 10.89 8.65 -8.28
CA LYS A 149 12.07 8.15 -7.59
C LYS A 149 12.49 9.09 -6.44
N LYS A 150 12.59 10.39 -6.70
CA LYS A 150 12.92 11.37 -5.67
C LYS A 150 11.91 11.39 -4.53
N MET A 151 10.61 11.28 -4.83
CA MET A 151 9.56 11.16 -3.82
C MET A 151 9.76 9.90 -2.98
N ALA A 152 9.95 8.75 -3.62
CA ALA A 152 10.11 7.47 -2.94
C ALA A 152 11.37 7.40 -2.06
N GLU A 153 12.50 7.99 -2.52
CA GLU A 153 13.77 8.03 -1.78
C GLU A 153 13.76 9.01 -0.59
N LYS A 154 12.82 9.97 -0.58
CA LYS A 154 12.63 10.92 0.52
C LYS A 154 11.66 10.40 1.58
N THR A 155 10.70 9.57 1.21
CA THR A 155 9.71 9.03 2.15
C THR A 155 10.29 7.88 2.97
N GLU A 156 10.04 7.87 4.26
CA GLU A 156 10.53 6.87 5.22
C GLU A 156 9.36 6.19 5.91
N GLY A 157 9.43 4.87 6.04
CA GLY A 157 8.37 4.04 6.60
C GLY A 157 7.97 2.91 5.67
N SER A 158 6.82 2.34 5.91
CA SER A 158 6.29 1.29 5.05
C SER A 158 5.44 1.89 3.93
N PHE A 159 5.65 1.46 2.70
CA PHE A 159 4.83 1.95 1.59
C PHE A 159 4.76 1.05 0.38
N CYS A 160 3.66 1.15 -0.32
CA CYS A 160 3.49 0.90 -1.73
C CYS A 160 2.55 1.97 -2.28
N TYR A 161 2.90 2.62 -3.39
CA TYR A 161 2.04 3.62 -4.03
C TYR A 161 1.52 3.15 -5.37
N THR A 162 0.33 3.62 -5.72
CA THR A 162 -0.15 3.62 -7.10
C THR A 162 -0.44 5.05 -7.52
N ILE A 163 -0.06 5.41 -8.77
CA ILE A 163 -0.23 6.75 -9.32
C ILE A 163 -0.81 6.61 -10.72
N LEU A 164 -1.95 7.26 -10.96
CA LEU A 164 -2.63 7.29 -12.27
C LEU A 164 -2.61 8.71 -12.82
N ASP A 165 -2.09 8.91 -14.02
CA ASP A 165 -2.15 10.20 -14.72
C ASP A 165 -3.34 10.29 -15.70
N VAL A 166 -3.64 11.51 -16.17
CA VAL A 166 -4.69 11.76 -17.18
C VAL A 166 -4.39 11.11 -18.55
N LYS A 167 -3.15 10.65 -18.80
CA LYS A 167 -2.76 9.93 -20.01
C LYS A 167 -2.96 8.41 -19.90
N ASN A 168 -3.57 7.93 -18.81
CA ASN A 168 -3.75 6.52 -18.48
C ASN A 168 -2.43 5.75 -18.27
N ASN A 169 -1.33 6.42 -17.87
CA ASN A 169 -0.18 5.71 -17.32
C ASN A 169 -0.46 5.37 -15.86
N LEU A 170 -0.26 4.13 -15.48
CA LEU A 170 -0.29 3.70 -14.09
C LEU A 170 1.14 3.41 -13.64
N PHE A 171 1.56 4.05 -12.56
CA PHE A 171 2.82 3.73 -11.88
C PHE A 171 2.51 2.96 -10.60
N ILE A 172 3.30 1.94 -10.33
CA ILE A 172 3.33 1.20 -9.06
C ILE A 172 4.73 1.38 -8.47
N VAL A 173 4.81 2.00 -7.30
CA VAL A 173 6.07 2.24 -6.59
C VAL A 173 6.13 1.26 -5.42
N LYS A 174 6.97 0.26 -5.55
CA LYS A 174 7.05 -0.86 -4.61
C LYS A 174 8.14 -0.61 -3.56
N GLY A 175 7.72 -0.21 -2.36
CA GLY A 175 8.55 -0.27 -1.14
C GLY A 175 8.47 -1.66 -0.50
N ASN A 176 8.47 -1.73 0.82
CA ASN A 176 8.36 -2.99 1.57
C ASN A 176 6.94 -3.58 1.63
N ASN A 177 5.87 -2.77 1.48
CA ASN A 177 4.51 -3.28 1.49
C ASN A 177 4.17 -4.15 0.27
N PRO A 178 3.35 -5.21 0.44
CA PRO A 178 3.09 -6.19 -0.61
C PRO A 178 2.31 -5.59 -1.80
N MET A 179 2.55 -6.16 -3.00
CA MET A 179 1.85 -5.86 -4.24
C MET A 179 1.91 -7.07 -5.17
N ALA A 180 0.77 -7.46 -5.70
CA ALA A 180 0.63 -8.49 -6.72
C ALA A 180 0.09 -7.87 -8.02
N VAL A 181 0.71 -8.17 -9.16
CA VAL A 181 0.30 -7.72 -10.49
C VAL A 181 0.20 -8.92 -11.41
N TYR A 182 -0.99 -9.14 -11.97
CA TYR A 182 -1.24 -10.27 -12.87
C TYR A 182 -1.58 -9.77 -14.27
N LYS A 183 -0.89 -10.35 -15.26
CA LYS A 183 -1.09 -10.09 -16.69
C LYS A 183 -2.01 -11.13 -17.29
N PHE A 184 -3.04 -10.66 -17.95
CA PHE A 184 -3.95 -11.43 -18.81
C PHE A 184 -3.80 -11.02 -20.28
N ASN A 185 -4.48 -11.72 -21.16
CA ASN A 185 -4.54 -11.30 -22.55
C ASN A 185 -5.43 -10.05 -22.70
N GLY A 186 -4.82 -8.89 -22.91
CA GLY A 186 -5.51 -7.61 -23.12
C GLY A 186 -5.69 -6.73 -21.89
N PHE A 187 -5.33 -7.19 -20.68
CA PHE A 187 -5.46 -6.40 -19.46
C PHE A 187 -4.53 -6.85 -18.32
N TYR A 188 -4.42 -6.02 -17.29
CA TYR A 188 -3.77 -6.36 -16.01
C TYR A 188 -4.76 -6.16 -14.86
N LEU A 189 -4.60 -6.98 -13.82
CA LEU A 189 -5.19 -6.76 -12.50
C LEU A 189 -4.09 -6.66 -11.45
N TYR A 190 -4.31 -5.84 -10.44
CA TYR A 190 -3.43 -5.80 -9.28
C TYR A 190 -4.20 -5.67 -7.97
N ALA A 191 -3.61 -6.16 -6.91
CA ALA A 191 -4.04 -5.92 -5.53
C ALA A 191 -2.83 -5.96 -4.60
N SER A 192 -3.00 -5.46 -3.37
CA SER A 192 -1.91 -5.44 -2.38
C SER A 192 -1.37 -6.83 -2.06
N THR A 193 -2.15 -7.90 -2.15
CA THR A 193 -1.65 -9.26 -1.90
C THR A 193 -2.07 -10.26 -2.97
N ASP A 194 -1.24 -11.28 -3.17
CA ASP A 194 -1.54 -12.42 -4.05
C ASP A 194 -2.84 -13.12 -3.65
N GLU A 195 -3.08 -13.25 -2.36
CA GLU A 195 -4.26 -13.94 -1.83
C GLU A 195 -5.56 -13.21 -2.21
N ILE A 196 -5.62 -11.89 -1.99
CA ILE A 196 -6.76 -11.04 -2.37
C ILE A 196 -7.02 -11.16 -3.87
N LEU A 197 -5.96 -11.01 -4.67
CA LEU A 197 -6.07 -11.04 -6.13
C LEU A 197 -6.53 -12.41 -6.63
N THR A 198 -6.00 -13.50 -6.06
CA THR A 198 -6.38 -14.88 -6.41
C THR A 198 -7.84 -15.16 -6.05
N ARG A 199 -8.31 -14.72 -4.88
CA ARG A 199 -9.73 -14.86 -4.49
C ARG A 199 -10.66 -14.10 -5.45
N ALA A 200 -10.30 -12.85 -5.81
CA ALA A 200 -11.07 -12.06 -6.76
C ALA A 200 -11.13 -12.72 -8.13
N ILE A 201 -10.00 -13.17 -8.68
CA ILE A 201 -9.88 -13.85 -9.98
C ILE A 201 -10.75 -15.10 -10.00
N LYS A 202 -10.74 -15.91 -8.94
CA LYS A 202 -11.58 -17.10 -8.80
C LYS A 202 -13.08 -16.75 -8.84
N LYS A 203 -13.50 -15.70 -8.12
CA LYS A 203 -14.90 -15.24 -8.09
C LYS A 203 -15.36 -14.65 -9.44
N ILE A 204 -14.46 -13.98 -10.17
CA ILE A 204 -14.74 -13.44 -11.50
C ILE A 204 -14.79 -14.55 -12.54
N GLY A 205 -14.09 -15.66 -12.31
CA GLY A 205 -13.98 -16.79 -13.24
C GLY A 205 -12.86 -16.63 -14.29
N LEU A 206 -11.88 -15.77 -14.02
CA LEU A 206 -10.73 -15.54 -14.90
C LEU A 206 -9.71 -16.68 -14.81
N LYS A 207 -9.01 -16.95 -15.93
CA LYS A 207 -7.99 -18.00 -16.05
C LYS A 207 -6.84 -17.50 -16.92
N ASN A 208 -5.76 -18.26 -16.99
CA ASN A 208 -4.63 -18.02 -17.90
C ASN A 208 -3.97 -16.65 -17.70
N TYR A 209 -3.43 -16.43 -16.53
CA TYR A 209 -2.63 -15.26 -16.19
C TYR A 209 -1.16 -15.61 -15.93
N SER A 210 -0.31 -14.62 -16.03
CA SER A 210 1.07 -14.68 -15.57
C SER A 210 1.32 -13.58 -14.53
N LYS A 211 2.16 -13.86 -13.53
CA LYS A 211 2.58 -12.86 -12.55
C LYS A 211 3.63 -11.94 -13.14
N ILE A 212 3.54 -10.66 -12.84
CA ILE A 212 4.63 -9.71 -13.06
C ILE A 212 5.42 -9.62 -11.76
N ASN A 213 6.70 -9.97 -11.82
CA ASN A 213 7.59 -9.85 -10.68
C ASN A 213 7.88 -8.37 -10.45
N ILE A 214 7.65 -7.93 -9.22
CA ILE A 214 7.96 -6.58 -8.75
C ILE A 214 8.56 -6.70 -7.34
N SER A 215 9.74 -6.13 -7.17
CA SER A 215 10.54 -6.22 -5.95
C SER A 215 10.55 -4.89 -5.20
N CYS A 216 10.92 -4.91 -3.92
CA CYS A 216 11.18 -3.70 -3.17
C CYS A 216 12.25 -2.84 -3.88
N GLY A 217 11.99 -1.55 -4.04
CA GLY A 217 12.83 -0.64 -4.81
C GLY A 217 12.45 -0.50 -6.29
N ASP A 218 11.41 -1.18 -6.78
CA ASP A 218 10.96 -1.06 -8.16
C ASP A 218 9.90 0.03 -8.35
N ILE A 219 9.99 0.73 -9.49
CA ILE A 219 8.93 1.59 -10.05
C ILE A 219 8.49 0.96 -11.36
N LEU A 220 7.32 0.36 -11.36
CA LEU A 220 6.69 -0.22 -12.55
C LEU A 220 5.76 0.82 -13.17
N LYS A 221 5.89 1.09 -14.46
CA LYS A 221 4.95 1.89 -15.25
C LYS A 221 4.25 0.98 -16.26
N ILE A 222 2.93 1.03 -16.28
CA ILE A 222 2.08 0.38 -17.29
C ILE A 222 1.43 1.48 -18.12
N SER A 223 1.76 1.53 -19.40
CA SER A 223 1.23 2.50 -20.36
C SER A 223 -0.17 2.10 -20.86
N PRO A 224 -0.95 3.04 -21.45
CA PRO A 224 -2.32 2.77 -21.92
C PRO A 224 -2.43 1.78 -23.08
N ASN A 225 -1.31 1.36 -23.66
CA ASN A 225 -1.20 0.28 -24.64
C ASN A 225 -0.72 -1.06 -24.03
N GLY A 226 -0.58 -1.13 -22.70
CA GLY A 226 -0.14 -2.31 -21.99
C GLY A 226 1.38 -2.53 -21.97
N MET A 227 2.18 -1.60 -22.48
CA MET A 227 3.66 -1.68 -22.37
C MET A 227 4.09 -1.45 -20.94
N ILE A 228 5.06 -2.25 -20.49
CA ILE A 228 5.68 -2.15 -19.18
C ILE A 228 7.06 -1.51 -19.32
N GLU A 229 7.32 -0.50 -18.51
CA GLU A 229 8.63 0.09 -18.26
C GLU A 229 8.94 -0.05 -16.77
N MET A 230 10.19 -0.31 -16.41
CA MET A 230 10.61 -0.48 -15.01
C MET A 230 11.88 0.31 -14.77
N GLN A 231 11.92 1.00 -13.63
CA GLN A 231 13.11 1.63 -13.07
C GLN A 231 13.20 1.31 -11.59
N THR A 232 14.33 1.62 -10.98
CA THR A 232 14.57 1.35 -9.57
C THR A 232 14.85 2.63 -8.78
N PHE A 233 14.55 2.59 -7.50
CA PHE A 233 14.92 3.60 -6.51
C PHE A 233 15.62 2.94 -5.32
N GLU A 234 16.38 3.70 -4.56
CA GLU A 234 17.00 3.24 -3.33
C GLU A 234 15.97 3.27 -2.20
N PHE A 235 15.44 2.08 -1.85
CA PHE A 235 14.59 1.97 -0.67
C PHE A 235 15.43 2.08 0.59
N LYS A 236 15.17 3.10 1.41
CA LYS A 236 15.87 3.31 2.69
C LYS A 236 15.00 2.76 3.81
N ASP A 237 15.34 1.57 4.24
CA ASP A 237 14.81 1.05 5.49
C ASP A 237 15.63 1.64 6.66
N ARG A 238 15.25 2.81 7.16
CA ARG A 238 15.95 3.45 8.29
C ARG A 238 15.74 2.73 9.62
N TYR A 239 14.84 1.77 9.68
CA TYR A 239 14.74 0.91 10.85
C TYR A 239 16.03 0.12 11.09
N TYR A 240 16.72 -0.29 10.03
CA TYR A 240 18.06 -0.90 10.10
C TYR A 240 19.20 0.10 10.41
N GLY A 241 19.01 1.39 10.13
CA GLY A 241 20.07 2.40 10.24
C GLY A 241 20.28 2.97 11.65
N MET A 242 19.36 2.76 12.58
CA MET A 242 19.50 3.33 13.94
C MET A 242 20.38 2.48 14.88
N PHE A 243 20.68 1.22 14.49
CA PHE A 243 21.48 0.28 15.28
C PHE A 243 22.68 -0.34 14.55
N GLY A 244 23.00 0.06 13.32
CA GLY A 244 24.05 -0.60 12.54
C GLY A 244 25.08 0.33 11.91
N SER A 245 26.12 0.73 12.66
CA SER A 245 27.39 1.10 12.04
C SER A 245 28.19 -0.18 11.73
N GLY A 246 28.11 -0.65 10.51
CA GLY A 246 29.01 -1.63 9.90
C GLY A 246 28.51 -3.07 9.93
N TYR A 247 27.96 -3.49 8.81
CA TYR A 247 28.30 -4.75 8.10
C TYR A 247 27.40 -4.85 6.86
N GLY A 248 27.98 -5.41 5.77
CA GLY A 248 27.41 -5.43 4.44
C GLY A 248 26.12 -6.27 4.31
N TYR A 249 25.31 -5.89 3.34
CA TYR A 249 24.10 -6.58 2.92
C TYR A 249 24.33 -8.06 2.66
N THR A 250 23.71 -8.92 3.47
CA THR A 250 23.39 -10.29 3.06
C THR A 250 21.89 -10.35 2.79
N ALA A 251 21.51 -10.91 1.64
CA ALA A 251 20.12 -11.16 1.30
C ALA A 251 19.46 -12.01 2.41
N TYR A 252 18.25 -11.61 2.85
CA TYR A 252 17.43 -12.37 3.79
C TYR A 252 17.30 -13.83 3.29
N ASP A 253 17.85 -14.77 4.02
CA ASP A 253 17.64 -16.20 3.86
C ASP A 253 16.72 -16.68 4.97
N PRO A 254 15.46 -17.09 4.68
CA PRO A 254 14.50 -17.53 5.70
C PRO A 254 14.93 -18.80 6.47
N TYR A 255 16.09 -19.39 6.15
CA TYR A 255 16.61 -20.59 6.79
C TYR A 255 17.89 -20.35 7.61
N ASP A 256 18.31 -19.08 7.80
CA ASP A 256 19.47 -18.74 8.62
C ASP A 256 19.07 -18.51 10.07
N TYR A 257 19.21 -19.53 10.89
CA TYR A 257 18.84 -19.56 12.32
C TYR A 257 19.60 -18.54 13.20
N GLU A 258 20.79 -18.08 12.81
CA GLU A 258 21.55 -17.08 13.57
C GLU A 258 21.01 -15.65 13.37
N SER A 259 20.32 -15.38 12.28
CA SER A 259 19.70 -14.07 12.02
C SER A 259 18.37 -13.87 12.78
N ASN A 260 17.65 -14.93 13.10
CA ASN A 260 16.36 -14.88 13.78
C ASN A 260 16.49 -14.42 15.24
N ASP A 261 17.51 -14.85 15.98
CA ASP A 261 17.71 -14.45 17.38
C ASP A 261 17.99 -12.94 17.52
N ILE A 262 18.67 -12.34 16.54
CA ILE A 262 18.94 -10.89 16.51
C ILE A 262 17.64 -10.13 16.22
N TYR A 263 16.85 -10.61 15.26
CA TYR A 263 15.59 -9.98 14.85
C TYR A 263 14.52 -10.01 15.95
N ILE A 264 14.42 -11.14 16.66
CA ILE A 264 13.53 -11.30 17.82
C ILE A 264 13.90 -10.32 18.95
N GLY A 265 15.20 -10.15 19.22
CA GLY A 265 15.68 -9.18 20.21
C GLY A 265 15.30 -7.74 19.86
N GLU A 266 15.34 -7.39 18.57
CA GLU A 266 14.95 -6.05 18.08
C GLU A 266 13.44 -5.81 18.21
N ILE A 267 12.61 -6.81 17.87
CA ILE A 267 11.15 -6.73 18.05
C ILE A 267 10.81 -6.53 19.53
N ALA A 268 11.47 -7.27 20.43
CA ALA A 268 11.24 -7.18 21.85
C ALA A 268 11.65 -5.80 22.43
N GLU A 269 12.76 -5.23 21.98
CA GLU A 269 13.17 -3.89 22.36
C GLU A 269 12.18 -2.83 21.82
N TYR A 270 11.72 -2.98 20.58
CA TYR A 270 10.73 -2.09 19.99
C TYR A 270 9.37 -2.14 20.70
N ALA A 271 8.93 -3.31 21.13
CA ALA A 271 7.70 -3.49 21.89
C ALA A 271 7.69 -2.66 23.18
N SER A 272 8.87 -2.42 23.78
CA SER A 272 9.00 -1.61 24.99
C SER A 272 8.53 -0.16 24.81
N TYR A 273 8.65 0.41 23.60
CA TYR A 273 8.13 1.77 23.29
C TYR A 273 6.60 1.84 23.32
N PHE A 274 5.92 0.70 23.17
CA PHE A 274 4.47 0.57 23.29
C PHE A 274 4.02 0.12 24.67
N GLY A 275 4.97 0.04 25.63
CA GLY A 275 4.69 -0.39 27.00
C GLY A 275 4.47 -1.92 27.12
N ILE A 276 4.96 -2.69 26.16
CA ILE A 276 5.01 -4.15 26.19
C ILE A 276 6.38 -4.58 26.75
N ASP A 277 6.37 -5.48 27.71
CA ASP A 277 7.60 -6.03 28.27
C ASP A 277 8.31 -6.91 27.22
N PRO A 278 9.61 -6.73 26.97
CA PRO A 278 10.38 -7.64 26.11
C PRO A 278 10.23 -9.12 26.45
N GLU A 279 10.08 -9.46 27.73
CA GLU A 279 9.84 -10.85 28.17
C GLU A 279 8.49 -11.38 27.65
N ASP A 280 7.48 -10.51 27.53
CA ASP A 280 6.17 -10.87 26.98
C ASP A 280 6.23 -11.17 25.48
N VAL A 281 7.12 -10.52 24.74
CA VAL A 281 7.38 -10.83 23.34
C VAL A 281 8.02 -12.21 23.20
N MET A 282 9.01 -12.51 24.03
CA MET A 282 9.63 -13.84 24.05
C MET A 282 8.65 -14.94 24.39
N MET A 283 7.75 -14.69 25.34
CA MET A 283 6.67 -15.62 25.71
C MET A 283 5.73 -15.90 24.52
N LEU A 284 5.39 -14.88 23.71
CA LEU A 284 4.56 -15.08 22.51
C LEU A 284 5.22 -16.02 21.50
N ILE A 285 6.54 -15.87 21.31
CA ILE A 285 7.33 -16.75 20.44
C ILE A 285 7.34 -18.20 20.97
N GLU A 286 7.54 -18.37 22.26
CA GLU A 286 7.49 -19.70 22.91
C GLU A 286 6.10 -20.35 22.78
N TYR A 287 5.05 -19.54 22.71
CA TYR A 287 3.67 -19.98 22.47
C TYR A 287 3.38 -20.30 20.99
N GLY A 288 4.32 -19.98 20.07
CA GLY A 288 4.27 -20.37 18.67
C GLY A 288 3.79 -19.27 17.72
N TYR A 289 3.77 -18.01 18.17
CA TYR A 289 3.59 -16.86 17.28
C TYR A 289 4.88 -16.62 16.49
N ASP A 290 4.77 -16.39 15.19
CA ASP A 290 5.93 -16.02 14.39
C ASP A 290 6.23 -14.50 14.50
N GLU A 291 7.40 -14.10 14.03
CA GLU A 291 7.89 -12.72 14.14
C GLU A 291 6.99 -11.72 13.43
N LEU A 292 6.41 -12.12 12.30
CA LEU A 292 5.50 -11.27 11.51
C LEU A 292 4.16 -11.09 12.22
N GLU A 293 3.65 -12.15 12.86
CA GLU A 293 2.43 -12.06 13.67
C GLU A 293 2.63 -11.12 14.86
N ILE A 294 3.79 -11.19 15.52
CA ILE A 294 4.13 -10.30 16.65
C ILE A 294 4.28 -8.85 16.17
N GLU A 295 4.95 -8.60 15.05
CA GLU A 295 5.00 -7.27 14.45
C GLU A 295 3.60 -6.73 14.12
N GLU A 296 2.72 -7.56 13.56
CA GLU A 296 1.33 -7.16 13.31
C GLU A 296 0.59 -6.81 14.60
N MET A 297 0.80 -7.55 15.69
CA MET A 297 0.20 -7.27 17.00
C MET A 297 0.71 -5.96 17.62
N LEU A 298 1.93 -5.52 17.34
CA LEU A 298 2.45 -4.23 17.83
C LEU A 298 1.70 -3.02 17.27
N TYR A 299 0.97 -3.17 16.16
CA TYR A 299 0.10 -2.11 15.62
C TYR A 299 -1.24 -2.00 16.35
N ASP A 300 -1.63 -2.99 17.17
CA ASP A 300 -2.72 -2.89 18.15
C ASP A 300 -2.25 -3.33 19.55
N PRO A 301 -1.55 -2.44 20.28
CA PRO A 301 -0.98 -2.77 21.59
C PRO A 301 -2.02 -3.22 22.62
N LEU A 302 -3.28 -2.83 22.48
CA LEU A 302 -4.36 -3.26 23.38
C LEU A 302 -4.76 -4.72 23.13
N GLU A 303 -4.84 -5.11 21.87
CA GLU A 303 -5.11 -6.49 21.50
C GLU A 303 -3.94 -7.40 21.89
N MET A 304 -2.71 -6.93 21.68
CA MET A 304 -1.49 -7.61 22.11
C MET A 304 -1.46 -7.82 23.62
N GLN A 305 -1.72 -6.78 24.44
CA GLN A 305 -1.80 -6.89 25.90
C GLN A 305 -2.88 -7.85 26.37
N LYS A 306 -4.01 -7.90 25.68
CA LYS A 306 -5.07 -8.85 25.96
C LYS A 306 -4.60 -10.29 25.71
N CYS A 307 -4.00 -10.55 24.58
CA CYS A 307 -3.43 -11.85 24.23
C CYS A 307 -2.39 -12.31 25.26
N ILE A 308 -1.45 -11.42 25.61
CA ILE A 308 -0.45 -11.67 26.68
C ILE A 308 -1.11 -12.04 28.01
N SER A 309 -2.15 -11.28 28.38
CA SER A 309 -2.88 -11.53 29.62
C SER A 309 -3.60 -12.89 29.64
N GLU A 310 -4.16 -13.30 28.53
CA GLU A 310 -4.81 -14.60 28.37
C GLU A 310 -3.80 -15.76 28.48
N ILE A 311 -2.62 -15.61 27.88
CA ILE A 311 -1.54 -16.60 27.98
C ILE A 311 -1.04 -16.72 29.43
N LYS A 312 -0.72 -15.59 30.09
CA LYS A 312 -0.29 -15.58 31.49
C LYS A 312 -1.33 -16.22 32.43
N LEU A 313 -2.63 -16.02 32.14
CA LEU A 313 -3.68 -16.64 32.93
C LEU A 313 -3.71 -18.16 32.72
N CYS A 314 -3.50 -18.64 31.49
CA CYS A 314 -3.41 -20.08 31.21
C CYS A 314 -2.22 -20.73 31.94
N GLU A 315 -1.06 -20.09 31.97
CA GLU A 315 0.13 -20.59 32.66
C GLU A 315 -0.05 -20.64 34.18
N MET A 316 -0.80 -19.69 34.75
CA MET A 316 -1.11 -19.70 36.21
C MET A 316 -2.12 -20.78 36.62
N MET A 317 -2.83 -21.37 35.65
CA MET A 317 -3.85 -22.41 35.89
C MET A 317 -3.33 -23.83 35.65
N CYS A 318 -2.13 -24.00 35.12
CA CYS A 318 -1.43 -25.28 34.92
C CYS A 318 -0.38 -25.52 36.01
#